data_ab07b8bb5090137b03c9aed0be8fc519
#
_entry.id   ab07b8bb5090137b03c9aed0be8fc519
#
_cell.length_a   1.000
_cell.length_b   1.000
_cell.length_c   1.000
_cell.angle_alpha   90.00
_cell.angle_beta   90.00
_cell.angle_gamma   90.00
#
_symmetry.space_group_name_H-M   'P 1'
#
loop_
_entity.id
_entity.type
_entity.pdbx_description
1 polymer ?
#
loop_
_entity_poly.entity_id
_entity_poly.type
_entity_poly.pdbx_seq_one_letter_code
_entity_poly.pdbx_strand_id
1 'polypeptide(L)'
;MYVCTCIYKEFSADGKLLRQLALAQNVSSPRHAVQLSNGQLIVCHGRHDDPVHRVCLLGPDSHVARSYGGTQGSGTQCVNVPAHLTADQNKFVFVADHNNYRVLLLSPALTYVREVVSRDRLKWKPLRLFLDAERRRLYVAVNVQVGEFTAGRVVVFNI
;
A
#
# COMPACT_ATOMS: atom_id res chain seq x y z
N MET A 1 14.15 2.31 26.40
CA MET A 1 13.12 2.48 25.35
C MET A 1 13.77 2.14 24.02
N TYR A 2 13.46 1.00 23.41
CA TYR A 2 14.00 0.66 22.09
C TYR A 2 13.19 1.39 21.03
N VAL A 3 13.80 2.36 20.35
CA VAL A 3 13.21 2.99 19.17
C VAL A 3 13.49 2.06 18.00
N CYS A 4 12.48 1.35 17.53
CA CYS A 4 12.60 0.55 16.31
C CYS A 4 12.60 1.50 15.11
N THR A 5 13.76 1.74 14.53
CA THR A 5 13.87 2.54 13.30
C THR A 5 13.66 1.64 12.11
N CYS A 6 12.56 1.86 11.38
CA CYS A 6 12.34 1.20 10.09
C CYS A 6 13.28 1.78 9.04
N ILE A 7 13.87 0.92 8.21
CA ILE A 7 14.89 1.31 7.22
C ILE A 7 14.42 0.87 5.82
N TYR A 8 14.47 1.80 4.87
CA TYR A 8 14.41 1.51 3.44
C TYR A 8 15.83 1.27 2.92
N LYS A 9 16.03 0.22 2.14
CA LYS A 9 17.29 -0.07 1.45
C LYS A 9 17.03 -0.31 -0.02
N GLU A 10 17.86 0.29 -0.85
CA GLU A 10 17.86 0.12 -2.30
C GLU A 10 19.17 -0.55 -2.72
N PHE A 11 19.06 -1.57 -3.57
CA PHE A 11 20.19 -2.31 -4.08
C PHE A 11 20.19 -2.27 -5.61
N SER A 12 21.38 -2.27 -6.22
CA SER A 12 21.56 -2.51 -7.65
C SER A 12 21.28 -3.97 -8.02
N ALA A 13 21.18 -4.25 -9.31
CA ALA A 13 20.91 -5.60 -9.81
C ALA A 13 22.01 -6.63 -9.42
N ASP A 14 23.24 -6.18 -9.22
CA ASP A 14 24.38 -6.97 -8.74
C ASP A 14 24.48 -7.05 -7.20
N GLY A 15 23.47 -6.55 -6.49
CA GLY A 15 23.35 -6.66 -5.03
C GLY A 15 24.12 -5.62 -4.23
N LYS A 16 24.67 -4.58 -4.85
CA LYS A 16 25.36 -3.47 -4.16
C LYS A 16 24.33 -2.53 -3.54
N LEU A 17 24.54 -2.17 -2.26
CA LEU A 17 23.72 -1.17 -1.59
C LEU A 17 23.91 0.20 -2.25
N LEU A 18 22.85 0.75 -2.85
CA LEU A 18 22.85 2.06 -3.49
C LEU A 18 22.42 3.15 -2.52
N ARG A 19 21.39 2.87 -1.70
CA ARG A 19 20.79 3.85 -0.80
C ARG A 19 20.24 3.20 0.45
N GLN A 20 20.37 3.89 1.58
CA GLN A 20 19.71 3.54 2.83
C GLN A 20 19.09 4.79 3.44
N LEU A 21 17.83 4.70 3.83
CA LEU A 21 17.08 5.77 4.48
C LEU A 21 16.44 5.24 5.75
N ALA A 22 16.62 5.95 6.85
CA ALA A 22 15.77 5.75 8.03
C ALA A 22 14.39 6.35 7.74
N LEU A 23 13.35 5.55 7.88
CA LEU A 23 11.97 6.05 7.74
C LEU A 23 11.61 6.90 8.96
N ALA A 24 10.73 7.89 8.75
CA ALA A 24 10.25 8.73 9.83
C ALA A 24 9.71 7.90 11.00
N GLN A 25 9.91 8.36 12.24
CA GLN A 25 9.54 7.63 13.46
C GLN A 25 8.05 7.26 13.54
N ASN A 26 7.19 7.99 12.83
CA ASN A 26 5.76 7.72 12.76
C ASN A 26 5.36 6.72 11.64
N VAL A 27 6.34 6.13 10.95
CA VAL A 27 6.14 5.03 9.99
C VAL A 27 6.54 3.72 10.68
N SER A 28 5.58 3.09 11.34
CA SER A 28 5.76 1.80 12.00
C SER A 28 5.34 0.65 11.07
N SER A 29 5.99 -0.50 11.19
CA SER A 29 5.64 -1.73 10.47
C SER A 29 5.35 -1.49 8.97
N PRO A 30 6.30 -0.98 8.17
CA PRO A 30 6.11 -0.76 6.74
C PRO A 30 5.83 -2.11 6.05
N ARG A 31 4.85 -2.13 5.14
CA ARG A 31 4.40 -3.35 4.46
C ARG A 31 4.79 -3.40 3.00
N HIS A 32 4.70 -2.26 2.33
CA HIS A 32 5.08 -2.12 0.93
C HIS A 32 5.46 -0.66 0.62
N ALA A 33 6.36 -0.50 -0.32
CA ALA A 33 6.79 0.81 -0.82
C ALA A 33 6.84 0.81 -2.36
N VAL A 34 6.51 1.93 -2.95
CA VAL A 34 6.64 2.20 -4.39
C VAL A 34 7.45 3.48 -4.57
N GLN A 35 8.48 3.42 -5.38
CA GLN A 35 9.23 4.61 -5.79
C GLN A 35 8.55 5.27 -6.99
N LEU A 36 8.30 6.55 -6.90
CA LEU A 36 7.78 7.36 -7.99
C LEU A 36 8.92 7.83 -8.91
N SER A 37 8.58 8.21 -10.14
CA SER A 37 9.54 8.68 -11.14
C SER A 37 10.38 9.88 -10.72
N ASN A 38 9.92 10.64 -9.74
CA ASN A 38 10.65 11.78 -9.15
C ASN A 38 11.50 11.41 -7.93
N GLY A 39 11.68 10.12 -7.65
CA GLY A 39 12.48 9.60 -6.53
C GLY A 39 11.78 9.60 -5.16
N GLN A 40 10.58 10.16 -5.05
CA GLN A 40 9.78 10.07 -3.82
C GLN A 40 9.31 8.64 -3.58
N LEU A 41 9.12 8.27 -2.31
CA LEU A 41 8.60 6.97 -1.92
C LEU A 41 7.16 7.11 -1.40
N ILE A 42 6.29 6.21 -1.84
CA ILE A 42 5.01 5.99 -1.19
C ILE A 42 5.10 4.70 -0.39
N VAL A 43 4.79 4.78 0.89
CA VAL A 43 4.88 3.65 1.83
C VAL A 43 3.52 3.42 2.47
N CYS A 44 3.04 2.19 2.48
CA CYS A 44 1.94 1.81 3.35
C CYS A 44 2.47 1.10 4.60
N HIS A 45 1.85 1.40 5.74
CA HIS A 45 2.27 0.88 7.02
C HIS A 45 1.10 0.67 7.98
N GLY A 46 1.36 -0.04 9.05
CA GLY A 46 0.40 -0.44 10.07
C GLY A 46 0.05 -1.93 9.98
N ARG A 47 0.24 -2.63 11.10
CA ARG A 47 -0.19 -4.00 11.34
C ARG A 47 -1.47 -4.01 12.15
N HIS A 48 -2.02 -5.22 12.37
CA HIS A 48 -3.26 -5.41 13.12
C HIS A 48 -3.25 -4.72 14.51
N ASP A 49 -2.12 -4.76 15.19
CA ASP A 49 -1.95 -4.24 16.55
C ASP A 49 -1.38 -2.81 16.59
N ASP A 50 -1.08 -2.22 15.45
CA ASP A 50 -0.59 -0.84 15.39
C ASP A 50 -1.77 0.13 15.55
N PRO A 51 -1.61 1.22 16.31
CA PRO A 51 -2.66 2.24 16.47
C PRO A 51 -2.86 3.09 15.23
N VAL A 52 -1.90 3.07 14.30
CA VAL A 52 -1.87 3.95 13.14
C VAL A 52 -1.69 3.14 11.87
N HIS A 53 -2.65 3.29 10.95
CA HIS A 53 -2.64 2.69 9.62
C HIS A 53 -2.66 3.78 8.55
N ARG A 54 -1.62 3.87 7.72
CA ARG A 54 -1.46 4.97 6.75
C ARG A 54 -0.84 4.54 5.44
N VAL A 55 -1.09 5.39 4.46
CA VAL A 55 -0.29 5.53 3.23
C VAL A 55 0.42 6.88 3.31
N CYS A 56 1.74 6.88 3.24
CA CYS A 56 2.58 8.07 3.40
C CYS A 56 3.38 8.35 2.15
N LEU A 57 3.40 9.59 1.69
CA LEU A 57 4.35 10.10 0.71
C LEU A 57 5.56 10.66 1.46
N LEU A 58 6.73 10.08 1.21
CA LEU A 58 7.97 10.51 1.83
C LEU A 58 8.78 11.39 0.88
N GLY A 59 9.27 12.48 1.39
CA GLY A 59 10.26 13.33 0.73
C GLY A 59 11.65 12.68 0.66
N PRO A 60 12.61 13.33 0.00
CA PRO A 60 13.98 12.82 -0.14
C PRO A 60 14.71 12.63 1.20
N ASP A 61 14.33 13.40 2.21
CA ASP A 61 14.84 13.38 3.59
C ASP A 61 14.09 12.38 4.49
N SER A 62 13.21 11.54 3.91
CA SER A 62 12.34 10.58 4.60
C SER A 62 11.26 11.18 5.50
N HIS A 63 11.07 12.51 5.50
CA HIS A 63 9.94 13.11 6.18
C HIS A 63 8.62 12.80 5.48
N VAL A 64 7.56 12.61 6.28
CA VAL A 64 6.21 12.44 5.75
C VAL A 64 5.70 13.78 5.21
N ALA A 65 5.72 13.92 3.89
CA ALA A 65 5.23 15.12 3.22
C ALA A 65 3.70 15.15 3.17
N ARG A 66 3.07 13.99 3.00
CA ARG A 66 1.61 13.81 2.96
C ARG A 66 1.25 12.42 3.49
N SER A 67 0.03 12.27 3.99
CA SER A 67 -0.48 10.95 4.38
C SER A 67 -1.99 10.86 4.17
N TYR A 68 -2.44 9.62 3.93
CA TYR A 68 -3.83 9.22 3.94
C TYR A 68 -4.04 8.12 4.97
N GLY A 69 -5.12 8.21 5.74
CA GLY A 69 -5.37 7.31 6.87
C GLY A 69 -4.91 7.93 8.21
N GLY A 70 -5.00 7.15 9.26
CA GLY A 70 -4.71 7.56 10.62
C GLY A 70 -5.01 6.44 11.58
N THR A 71 -6.03 6.60 12.42
CA THR A 71 -6.57 5.49 13.19
C THR A 71 -7.16 4.42 12.26
N GLN A 72 -7.05 3.17 12.68
CA GLN A 72 -7.67 2.04 12.00
C GLN A 72 -9.17 2.26 11.79
N GLY A 73 -9.66 2.01 10.58
CA GLY A 73 -11.09 2.18 10.30
C GLY A 73 -11.48 1.87 8.86
N SER A 74 -12.77 1.96 8.55
CA SER A 74 -13.36 1.69 7.24
C SER A 74 -13.95 2.92 6.54
N GLY A 75 -13.95 4.08 7.19
CA GLY A 75 -14.42 5.34 6.61
C GLY A 75 -13.58 5.82 5.43
N THR A 76 -14.02 6.90 4.78
CA THR A 76 -13.35 7.48 3.59
C THR A 76 -11.98 8.08 3.88
N GLN A 77 -11.67 8.34 5.14
CA GLN A 77 -10.37 8.86 5.60
C GLN A 77 -9.56 7.80 6.37
N CYS A 78 -9.98 6.53 6.30
CA CYS A 78 -9.35 5.46 7.06
C CYS A 78 -8.89 4.32 6.14
N VAL A 79 -7.88 3.60 6.60
CA VAL A 79 -7.45 2.30 6.07
C VAL A 79 -7.30 1.32 7.22
N ASN A 80 -7.36 0.03 6.90
CA ASN A 80 -7.18 -1.04 7.88
C ASN A 80 -6.22 -2.10 7.34
N VAL A 81 -4.99 -2.09 7.84
CA VAL A 81 -3.88 -2.94 7.39
C VAL A 81 -3.65 -2.78 5.88
N PRO A 82 -3.25 -1.59 5.39
CA PRO A 82 -2.93 -1.42 3.98
C PRO A 82 -1.74 -2.31 3.62
N ALA A 83 -2.00 -3.35 2.79
CA ALA A 83 -1.05 -4.44 2.58
C ALA A 83 -0.10 -4.22 1.41
N HIS A 84 -0.54 -3.51 0.38
CA HIS A 84 0.21 -3.31 -0.84
C HIS A 84 -0.24 -2.05 -1.59
N LEU A 85 0.67 -1.51 -2.39
CA LEU A 85 0.46 -0.33 -3.25
C LEU A 85 0.87 -0.64 -4.67
N THR A 86 0.23 0.02 -5.63
CA THR A 86 0.77 0.22 -6.98
C THR A 86 0.37 1.62 -7.45
N ALA A 87 1.14 2.21 -8.35
CA ALA A 87 0.85 3.54 -8.87
C ALA A 87 0.86 3.53 -10.40
N ASP A 88 0.03 4.40 -11.00
CA ASP A 88 0.06 4.63 -12.43
C ASP A 88 1.10 5.71 -12.82
N GLN A 89 1.20 5.97 -14.12
CA GLN A 89 2.11 6.98 -14.68
C GLN A 89 1.77 8.41 -14.23
N ASN A 90 0.49 8.66 -13.89
CA ASN A 90 0.00 9.94 -13.40
C ASN A 90 0.10 10.05 -11.87
N LYS A 91 0.75 9.06 -11.22
CA LYS A 91 0.96 8.97 -9.77
C LYS A 91 -0.33 8.78 -8.95
N PHE A 92 -1.42 8.32 -9.57
CA PHE A 92 -2.55 7.82 -8.81
C PHE A 92 -2.18 6.50 -8.14
N VAL A 93 -2.56 6.34 -6.89
CA VAL A 93 -2.12 5.23 -6.05
C VAL A 93 -3.28 4.29 -5.75
N PHE A 94 -3.12 3.04 -6.13
CA PHE A 94 -4.04 1.96 -5.77
C PHE A 94 -3.56 1.33 -4.47
N VAL A 95 -4.46 1.19 -3.50
CA VAL A 95 -4.16 0.68 -2.15
C VAL A 95 -4.96 -0.57 -1.87
N ALA A 96 -4.29 -1.68 -1.58
CA ALA A 96 -4.91 -2.89 -1.05
C ALA A 96 -5.26 -2.66 0.42
N ASP A 97 -6.47 -2.24 0.70
CA ASP A 97 -7.01 -1.98 2.05
C ASP A 97 -7.54 -3.31 2.64
N HIS A 98 -6.59 -4.11 3.14
CA HIS A 98 -6.70 -5.55 3.37
C HIS A 98 -7.87 -5.94 4.26
N ASN A 99 -7.95 -5.39 5.48
CA ASN A 99 -9.00 -5.75 6.42
C ASN A 99 -10.36 -5.11 6.09
N ASN A 100 -10.38 -4.12 5.19
CA ASN A 100 -11.62 -3.54 4.68
C ASN A 100 -12.14 -4.24 3.41
N TYR A 101 -11.41 -5.25 2.89
CA TYR A 101 -11.82 -6.03 1.72
C TYR A 101 -12.01 -5.18 0.46
N ARG A 102 -11.23 -4.13 0.27
CA ARG A 102 -11.41 -3.17 -0.84
C ARG A 102 -10.09 -2.72 -1.44
N VAL A 103 -10.16 -2.14 -2.63
CA VAL A 103 -9.05 -1.42 -3.24
C VAL A 103 -9.45 0.03 -3.42
N LEU A 104 -8.67 0.94 -2.84
CA LEU A 104 -8.87 2.38 -2.95
C LEU A 104 -8.02 2.96 -4.06
N LEU A 105 -8.50 4.07 -4.66
CA LEU A 105 -7.74 4.96 -5.50
C LEU A 105 -7.53 6.28 -4.76
N LEU A 106 -6.26 6.66 -4.62
CA LEU A 106 -5.86 7.95 -4.09
C LEU A 106 -5.26 8.81 -5.21
N SER A 107 -5.46 10.11 -5.13
CA SER A 107 -4.82 11.08 -6.01
C SER A 107 -3.31 11.17 -5.75
N PRO A 108 -2.51 11.83 -6.61
CA PRO A 108 -1.10 12.12 -6.36
C PRO A 108 -0.85 12.92 -5.06
N ALA A 109 -1.86 13.64 -4.59
CA ALA A 109 -1.83 14.35 -3.31
C ALA A 109 -2.23 13.48 -2.11
N LEU A 110 -2.44 12.17 -2.30
CA LEU A 110 -2.95 11.21 -1.33
C LEU A 110 -4.32 11.62 -0.77
N THR A 111 -5.21 12.15 -1.61
CA THR A 111 -6.61 12.36 -1.26
C THR A 111 -7.47 11.22 -1.82
N TYR A 112 -8.54 10.87 -1.14
CA TYR A 112 -9.47 9.86 -1.62
C TYR A 112 -10.13 10.28 -2.93
N VAL A 113 -10.10 9.41 -3.92
CA VAL A 113 -10.80 9.59 -5.21
C VAL A 113 -12.04 8.71 -5.25
N ARG A 114 -11.84 7.41 -5.13
CA ARG A 114 -12.93 6.42 -5.11
C ARG A 114 -12.46 5.06 -4.62
N GLU A 115 -13.41 4.22 -4.34
CA GLU A 115 -13.21 2.78 -4.22
C GLU A 115 -13.22 2.16 -5.63
N VAL A 116 -12.11 1.51 -6.03
CA VAL A 116 -11.96 0.86 -7.34
C VAL A 116 -12.64 -0.50 -7.33
N VAL A 117 -12.41 -1.23 -6.24
CA VAL A 117 -13.01 -2.54 -6.01
C VAL A 117 -13.59 -2.55 -4.60
N SER A 118 -14.91 -2.73 -4.53
CA SER A 118 -15.64 -2.79 -3.28
C SER A 118 -15.58 -4.18 -2.64
N ARG A 119 -15.90 -4.24 -1.35
CA ARG A 119 -16.02 -5.48 -0.59
C ARG A 119 -16.98 -6.48 -1.26
N ASP A 120 -18.08 -6.01 -1.80
CA ASP A 120 -19.10 -6.87 -2.44
C ASP A 120 -18.59 -7.52 -3.72
N ARG A 121 -17.71 -6.82 -4.45
CA ARG A 121 -17.10 -7.32 -5.69
C ARG A 121 -15.90 -8.22 -5.42
N LEU A 122 -15.07 -7.88 -4.41
CA LEU A 122 -13.84 -8.63 -4.12
C LEU A 122 -14.08 -9.86 -3.24
N LYS A 123 -14.94 -9.75 -2.23
CA LYS A 123 -15.31 -10.81 -1.25
C LYS A 123 -14.15 -11.34 -0.37
N TRP A 124 -12.91 -11.09 -0.75
CA TRP A 124 -11.70 -11.56 -0.05
C TRP A 124 -10.76 -10.41 0.26
N LYS A 125 -9.84 -10.66 1.19
CA LYS A 125 -8.85 -9.67 1.59
C LYS A 125 -7.78 -9.49 0.51
N PRO A 126 -7.59 -8.28 -0.07
CA PRO A 126 -6.54 -8.02 -1.05
C PRO A 126 -5.16 -8.06 -0.39
N LEU A 127 -4.23 -8.78 -1.01
CA LEU A 127 -2.86 -8.94 -0.50
C LEU A 127 -1.83 -8.22 -1.37
N ARG A 128 -1.96 -8.35 -2.70
CA ARG A 128 -1.04 -7.77 -3.67
C ARG A 128 -1.82 -7.19 -4.82
N LEU A 129 -1.27 -6.15 -5.42
CA LEU A 129 -1.81 -5.47 -6.59
C LEU A 129 -0.77 -5.46 -7.70
N PHE A 130 -1.23 -5.63 -8.92
CA PHE A 130 -0.47 -5.33 -10.12
C PHE A 130 -1.37 -4.56 -11.08
N LEU A 131 -0.89 -3.42 -11.57
CA LEU A 131 -1.59 -2.56 -12.51
C LEU A 131 -1.00 -2.74 -13.90
N ASP A 132 -1.79 -3.26 -14.82
CA ASP A 132 -1.52 -3.20 -16.26
C ASP A 132 -2.25 -1.97 -16.81
N ALA A 133 -1.53 -0.86 -16.85
CA ALA A 133 -2.09 0.42 -17.26
C ALA A 133 -2.48 0.44 -18.75
N GLU A 134 -1.71 -0.27 -19.61
CA GLU A 134 -1.98 -0.35 -21.05
C GLU A 134 -3.32 -1.04 -21.34
N ARG A 135 -3.57 -2.16 -20.64
CA ARG A 135 -4.81 -2.93 -20.79
C ARG A 135 -5.92 -2.49 -19.85
N ARG A 136 -5.67 -1.46 -19.04
CA ARG A 136 -6.60 -0.95 -18.02
C ARG A 136 -7.12 -2.08 -17.12
N ARG A 137 -6.21 -2.91 -16.63
CA ARG A 137 -6.51 -4.05 -15.75
C ARG A 137 -5.80 -3.94 -14.43
N LEU A 138 -6.55 -4.19 -13.37
CA LEU A 138 -6.02 -4.35 -12.03
C LEU A 138 -6.11 -5.82 -11.61
N TYR A 139 -4.96 -6.42 -11.34
CA TYR A 139 -4.82 -7.77 -10.81
C TYR A 139 -4.72 -7.68 -9.30
N VAL A 140 -5.59 -8.40 -8.62
CA VAL A 140 -5.66 -8.43 -7.15
C VAL A 140 -5.42 -9.86 -6.67
N ALA A 141 -4.29 -10.10 -6.03
CA ALA A 141 -4.04 -11.37 -5.36
C ALA A 141 -4.76 -11.39 -4.00
N VAL A 142 -5.46 -12.47 -3.72
CA VAL A 142 -6.25 -12.68 -2.51
C VAL A 142 -6.01 -14.08 -1.96
N ASN A 143 -6.23 -14.25 -0.65
CA ASN A 143 -6.34 -15.57 -0.03
C ASN A 143 -7.81 -15.92 0.16
N VAL A 144 -8.14 -17.15 -0.21
CA VAL A 144 -9.48 -17.71 -0.10
C VAL A 144 -9.43 -18.90 0.84
N GLN A 145 -10.27 -18.90 1.86
CA GLN A 145 -10.41 -20.06 2.72
C GLN A 145 -11.28 -21.09 2.02
N VAL A 146 -10.78 -22.33 1.90
CA VAL A 146 -11.47 -23.47 1.30
C VAL A 146 -11.42 -24.62 2.29
N GLY A 147 -12.45 -24.75 3.12
CA GLY A 147 -12.43 -25.67 4.25
C GLY A 147 -11.30 -25.33 5.23
N GLU A 148 -10.43 -26.29 5.54
CA GLU A 148 -9.26 -26.08 6.40
C GLU A 148 -8.03 -25.50 5.67
N PHE A 149 -8.09 -25.38 4.35
CA PHE A 149 -6.97 -24.91 3.53
C PHE A 149 -7.15 -23.47 3.12
N THR A 150 -6.01 -22.78 2.90
CA THR A 150 -5.97 -21.46 2.29
C THR A 150 -5.45 -21.58 0.86
N ALA A 151 -6.20 -21.10 -0.10
CA ALA A 151 -5.81 -21.06 -1.51
C ALA A 151 -5.56 -19.62 -1.96
N GLY A 152 -4.47 -19.40 -2.70
CA GLY A 152 -4.20 -18.13 -3.38
C GLY A 152 -5.04 -18.02 -4.66
N ARG A 153 -5.61 -16.85 -4.92
CA ARG A 153 -6.30 -16.52 -6.17
C ARG A 153 -5.87 -15.15 -6.68
N VAL A 154 -5.94 -14.97 -8.00
CA VAL A 154 -5.80 -13.67 -8.63
C VAL A 154 -7.13 -13.34 -9.30
N VAL A 155 -7.69 -12.19 -8.93
CA VAL A 155 -8.92 -11.65 -9.51
C VAL A 155 -8.54 -10.45 -10.37
N VAL A 156 -9.13 -10.37 -11.58
CA VAL A 156 -8.81 -9.30 -12.55
C VAL A 156 -10.01 -8.38 -12.70
N PHE A 157 -9.78 -7.10 -12.58
CA PHE A 157 -10.79 -6.06 -12.76
C PHE A 157 -10.41 -5.14 -13.92
N ASN A 158 -11.36 -4.85 -14.80
CA ASN A 158 -11.24 -3.76 -15.76
C ASN A 158 -11.54 -2.45 -15.03
N ILE A 159 -10.66 -1.44 -15.18
CA ILE A 159 -10.69 -0.18 -14.42
C ILE A 159 -10.68 1.04 -15.33
#